data_c73ee1a17c6ba9b5fb59b578ff81b014
#
_entry.id   c73ee1a17c6ba9b5fb59b578ff81b014
#
_cell.length_a   1.000
_cell.length_b   1.000
_cell.length_c   1.000
_cell.angle_alpha   90.00
_cell.angle_beta   90.00
_cell.angle_gamma   90.00
#
_symmetry.space_group_name_H-M   'P 1'
#
loop_
_entity.id
_entity.type
_entity.pdbx_description
1 polymer ?
#
loop_
_entity_poly.entity_id
_entity_poly.type
_entity_poly.pdbx_seq_one_letter_code
_entity_poly.pdbx_strand_id
1 'polypeptide(L)'
;SKGITGGYLPLSVVLTRDEIYQAFYDDNVTKGFLHSHSYTGNPLACSAALATLAIFESDHIIEKNQDKSVYIQAKMQVLANLPIQHLRHQGMIHAFDIKTNKPTFSRDCYAAALSEGLLIRPIGNTVYFMPPYTINETEIDFMVDATMDIIKKVI
;
A
#
# COMPACT_ATOMS: atom_id res chain seq x y z
N SER A 1 -0.71 -12.44 -5.10
CA SER A 1 -0.95 -10.99 -4.91
C SER A 1 -2.01 -10.76 -3.84
N LYS A 2 -2.11 -9.54 -3.30
CA LYS A 2 -3.04 -9.21 -2.21
C LYS A 2 -4.34 -8.60 -2.71
N GLY A 3 -4.26 -7.57 -3.55
CA GLY A 3 -5.39 -6.72 -3.94
C GLY A 3 -6.16 -7.17 -5.17
N ILE A 4 -5.63 -8.10 -5.97
CA ILE A 4 -6.24 -8.43 -7.28
C ILE A 4 -7.65 -9.03 -7.18
N THR A 5 -8.00 -9.64 -6.07
CA THR A 5 -9.34 -10.19 -5.82
C THR A 5 -10.15 -9.36 -4.82
N GLY A 6 -9.75 -8.11 -4.56
CA GLY A 6 -10.34 -7.30 -3.50
C GLY A 6 -10.16 -7.88 -2.09
N GLY A 7 -9.25 -8.85 -1.91
CA GLY A 7 -9.02 -9.53 -0.64
C GLY A 7 -9.95 -10.73 -0.36
N TYR A 8 -10.89 -11.04 -1.24
CA TYR A 8 -11.87 -12.11 -1.02
C TYR A 8 -11.29 -13.51 -1.20
N LEU A 9 -10.43 -13.71 -2.20
CA LEU A 9 -9.89 -15.04 -2.53
C LEU A 9 -8.38 -14.98 -2.79
N PRO A 10 -7.62 -16.01 -2.43
CA PRO A 10 -6.20 -16.09 -2.76
C PRO A 10 -6.02 -16.28 -4.28
N LEU A 11 -5.25 -15.40 -4.90
CA LEU A 11 -4.87 -15.49 -6.30
C LEU A 11 -3.49 -14.85 -6.50
N SER A 12 -2.68 -15.46 -7.34
CA SER A 12 -1.48 -14.85 -7.89
C SER A 12 -1.47 -14.99 -9.40
N VAL A 13 -0.85 -14.03 -10.07
CA VAL A 13 -0.71 -14.01 -11.53
C VAL A 13 0.75 -13.78 -11.88
N VAL A 14 1.26 -14.55 -12.81
CA VAL A 14 2.58 -14.35 -13.42
C VAL A 14 2.38 -13.97 -14.87
N LEU A 15 2.88 -12.81 -15.23
CA LEU A 15 2.93 -12.34 -16.61
C LEU A 15 4.36 -12.49 -17.14
N THR A 16 4.50 -12.97 -18.38
CA THR A 16 5.80 -13.16 -18.98
C THR A 16 5.76 -12.77 -20.47
N ARG A 17 6.94 -12.70 -21.10
CA ARG A 17 7.07 -12.45 -22.54
C ARG A 17 7.15 -13.77 -23.30
N ASP A 18 6.80 -13.73 -24.59
CA ASP A 18 6.81 -14.92 -25.45
C ASP A 18 8.15 -15.61 -25.51
N GLU A 19 9.25 -14.86 -25.53
CA GLU A 19 10.59 -15.46 -25.58
C GLU A 19 10.87 -16.36 -24.36
N ILE A 20 10.36 -15.95 -23.18
CA ILE A 20 10.50 -16.74 -21.96
C ILE A 20 9.56 -17.95 -22.01
N TYR A 21 8.30 -17.74 -22.45
CA TYR A 21 7.34 -18.83 -22.61
C TYR A 21 7.83 -19.90 -23.58
N GLN A 22 8.34 -19.50 -24.75
CA GLN A 22 8.84 -20.41 -25.79
C GLN A 22 10.04 -21.24 -25.34
N ALA A 23 10.83 -20.78 -24.37
CA ALA A 23 11.93 -21.56 -23.80
C ALA A 23 11.45 -22.84 -23.08
N PHE A 24 10.19 -22.85 -22.62
CA PHE A 24 9.57 -23.98 -21.92
C PHE A 24 8.53 -24.72 -22.76
N TYR A 25 8.15 -24.18 -23.91
CA TYR A 25 7.14 -24.77 -24.80
C TYR A 25 7.81 -25.72 -25.80
N ASP A 26 7.72 -27.02 -25.54
CA ASP A 26 8.38 -28.07 -26.33
C ASP A 26 7.59 -29.38 -26.19
N ASP A 27 7.70 -30.26 -27.17
CA ASP A 27 7.14 -31.61 -27.08
C ASP A 27 7.88 -32.50 -26.07
N ASN A 28 9.10 -32.11 -25.70
CA ASN A 28 9.86 -32.78 -24.67
C ASN A 28 9.51 -32.30 -23.28
N VAL A 29 8.84 -33.13 -22.50
CA VAL A 29 8.36 -32.82 -21.13
C VAL A 29 9.48 -32.35 -20.21
N THR A 30 10.72 -32.73 -20.43
CA THR A 30 11.86 -32.30 -19.59
C THR A 30 12.18 -30.81 -19.69
N LYS A 31 11.68 -30.13 -20.73
CA LYS A 31 11.81 -28.67 -20.89
C LYS A 31 10.67 -27.91 -20.23
N GLY A 32 9.58 -28.59 -19.88
CA GLY A 32 8.41 -27.95 -19.29
C GLY A 32 8.66 -27.39 -17.90
N PHE A 33 8.18 -26.17 -17.62
CA PHE A 33 8.13 -25.63 -16.28
C PHE A 33 6.89 -26.16 -15.54
N LEU A 34 7.01 -27.33 -14.92
CA LEU A 34 5.91 -28.07 -14.31
C LEU A 34 5.63 -27.57 -12.89
N HIS A 35 5.26 -26.29 -12.77
CA HIS A 35 4.90 -25.65 -11.51
C HIS A 35 3.42 -25.29 -11.48
N SER A 36 2.64 -26.03 -10.73
CA SER A 36 1.19 -25.80 -10.56
C SER A 36 0.68 -26.35 -9.24
N HIS A 37 -0.57 -26.07 -8.92
CA HIS A 37 -1.30 -26.70 -7.81
C HIS A 37 -2.77 -26.85 -8.17
N SER A 38 -3.54 -27.60 -7.34
CA SER A 38 -4.93 -27.96 -7.62
C SER A 38 -5.88 -26.78 -7.83
N TYR A 39 -5.56 -25.61 -7.30
CA TYR A 39 -6.37 -24.39 -7.44
C TYR A 39 -5.94 -23.49 -8.59
N THR A 40 -5.00 -23.92 -9.43
CA THR A 40 -4.60 -23.16 -10.63
C THR A 40 -5.81 -22.94 -11.53
N GLY A 41 -6.04 -21.66 -11.91
CA GLY A 41 -7.20 -21.29 -12.74
C GLY A 41 -8.54 -21.36 -12.02
N ASN A 42 -8.58 -21.30 -10.69
CA ASN A 42 -9.83 -21.29 -9.92
C ASN A 42 -10.81 -20.23 -10.44
N PRO A 43 -11.97 -20.62 -11.00
CA PRO A 43 -12.89 -19.70 -11.64
C PRO A 43 -13.48 -18.66 -10.70
N LEU A 44 -13.67 -18.99 -9.42
CA LEU A 44 -14.17 -18.04 -8.41
C LEU A 44 -13.13 -16.92 -8.16
N ALA A 45 -11.86 -17.27 -8.01
CA ALA A 45 -10.79 -16.30 -7.82
C ALA A 45 -10.57 -15.45 -9.09
N CYS A 46 -10.66 -16.04 -10.26
CA CYS A 46 -10.59 -15.32 -11.54
C CYS A 46 -11.77 -14.35 -11.70
N SER A 47 -12.99 -14.76 -11.35
CA SER A 47 -14.17 -13.89 -11.39
C SER A 47 -14.05 -12.72 -10.42
N ALA A 48 -13.57 -12.94 -9.20
CA ALA A 48 -13.32 -11.87 -8.24
C ALA A 48 -12.25 -10.88 -8.76
N ALA A 49 -11.21 -11.39 -9.42
CA ALA A 49 -10.18 -10.55 -10.03
C ALA A 49 -10.74 -9.69 -11.17
N LEU A 50 -11.55 -10.27 -12.05
CA LEU A 50 -12.20 -9.53 -13.13
C LEU A 50 -13.13 -8.44 -12.59
N ALA A 51 -13.91 -8.72 -11.54
CA ALA A 51 -14.76 -7.74 -10.90
C ALA A 51 -13.94 -6.58 -10.30
N THR A 52 -12.81 -6.89 -9.66
CA THR A 52 -11.89 -5.87 -9.13
C THR A 52 -11.35 -4.98 -10.25
N LEU A 53 -10.90 -5.55 -11.36
CA LEU A 53 -10.39 -4.80 -12.51
C LEU A 53 -11.48 -3.92 -13.13
N ALA A 54 -12.71 -4.44 -13.26
CA ALA A 54 -13.85 -3.66 -13.76
C ALA A 54 -14.16 -2.44 -12.89
N ILE A 55 -14.08 -2.56 -11.54
CA ILE A 55 -14.22 -1.42 -10.63
C ILE A 55 -13.11 -0.39 -10.85
N PHE A 56 -11.86 -0.84 -11.02
CA PHE A 56 -10.75 0.07 -11.28
C PHE A 56 -10.95 0.89 -12.55
N GLU A 57 -11.50 0.28 -13.59
CA GLU A 57 -11.80 0.94 -14.86
C GLU A 57 -13.02 1.85 -14.76
N SER A 58 -14.17 1.32 -14.30
CA SER A 58 -15.43 2.07 -14.25
C SER A 58 -15.40 3.29 -13.33
N ASP A 59 -14.69 3.17 -12.22
CA ASP A 59 -14.63 4.20 -11.20
C ASP A 59 -13.41 5.11 -11.34
N HIS A 60 -12.57 4.91 -12.36
CA HIS A 60 -11.33 5.67 -12.58
C HIS A 60 -10.45 5.73 -11.32
N ILE A 61 -10.25 4.56 -10.69
CA ILE A 61 -9.58 4.49 -9.37
C ILE A 61 -8.15 5.01 -9.41
N ILE A 62 -7.42 4.77 -10.51
CA ILE A 62 -6.02 5.20 -10.63
C ILE A 62 -5.94 6.72 -10.67
N GLU A 63 -6.76 7.38 -11.50
CA GLU A 63 -6.81 8.83 -11.66
C GLU A 63 -7.22 9.50 -10.35
N LYS A 64 -8.30 9.03 -9.73
CA LYS A 64 -8.76 9.53 -8.42
C LYS A 64 -7.69 9.41 -7.33
N ASN A 65 -6.90 8.34 -7.34
CA ASN A 65 -5.81 8.17 -6.38
C ASN A 65 -4.62 9.07 -6.67
N GLN A 66 -4.37 9.43 -7.93
CA GLN A 66 -3.37 10.45 -8.28
C GLN A 66 -3.76 11.80 -7.66
N ASP A 67 -5.01 12.23 -7.82
CA ASP A 67 -5.52 13.47 -7.22
C ASP A 67 -5.44 13.45 -5.70
N LYS A 68 -5.87 12.35 -5.07
CA LYS A 68 -5.74 12.16 -3.62
C LYS A 68 -4.29 12.22 -3.14
N SER A 69 -3.38 11.62 -3.89
CA SER A 69 -1.95 11.65 -3.55
C SER A 69 -1.40 13.08 -3.56
N VAL A 70 -1.81 13.91 -4.53
CA VAL A 70 -1.47 15.35 -4.56
C VAL A 70 -2.03 16.07 -3.33
N TYR A 71 -3.28 15.80 -2.97
CA TYR A 71 -3.89 16.38 -1.78
C TYR A 71 -3.14 15.99 -0.50
N ILE A 72 -2.83 14.69 -0.32
CA ILE A 72 -2.04 14.21 0.83
C ILE A 72 -0.68 14.91 0.88
N GLN A 73 0.04 15.04 -0.24
CA GLN A 73 1.32 15.73 -0.29
C GLN A 73 1.21 17.19 0.17
N ALA A 74 0.18 17.90 -0.28
CA ALA A 74 -0.05 19.28 0.14
C ALA A 74 -0.31 19.38 1.65
N LYS A 75 -1.15 18.50 2.19
CA LYS A 75 -1.43 18.44 3.63
C LYS A 75 -0.20 18.09 4.45
N MET A 76 0.62 17.16 4.01
CA MET A 76 1.83 16.75 4.72
C MET A 76 2.90 17.84 4.83
N GLN A 77 2.78 18.97 4.12
CA GLN A 77 3.72 20.09 4.27
C GLN A 77 3.74 20.67 5.69
N VAL A 78 2.65 20.55 6.44
CA VAL A 78 2.61 20.99 7.85
C VAL A 78 3.57 20.21 8.74
N LEU A 79 3.89 18.97 8.36
CA LEU A 79 4.84 18.12 9.06
C LEU A 79 6.29 18.63 8.99
N ALA A 80 6.61 19.54 8.06
CA ALA A 80 7.94 20.18 7.97
C ALA A 80 8.30 20.96 9.24
N ASN A 81 7.33 21.29 10.08
CA ASN A 81 7.54 21.91 11.39
C ASN A 81 8.06 20.91 12.46
N LEU A 82 8.11 19.65 12.15
CA LEU A 82 8.65 18.58 12.99
C LEU A 82 10.08 18.24 12.56
N PRO A 83 10.87 17.56 13.39
CA PRO A 83 12.21 17.11 13.03
C PRO A 83 12.14 15.90 12.06
N ILE A 84 11.58 16.12 10.88
CA ILE A 84 11.47 15.11 9.83
C ILE A 84 12.57 15.23 8.79
N GLN A 85 12.76 14.16 8.04
CA GLN A 85 13.61 14.09 6.86
C GLN A 85 13.05 13.07 5.87
N HIS A 86 13.57 13.10 4.64
CA HIS A 86 13.23 12.13 3.60
C HIS A 86 11.72 12.00 3.36
N LEU A 87 10.99 13.12 3.31
CA LEU A 87 9.60 13.12 2.89
C LEU A 87 9.52 12.61 1.44
N ARG A 88 8.76 11.53 1.24
CA ARG A 88 8.70 10.80 -0.03
C ARG A 88 7.34 10.16 -0.22
N HIS A 89 7.00 9.85 -1.48
CA HIS A 89 5.78 9.13 -1.80
C HIS A 89 5.95 8.27 -3.06
N GLN A 90 5.09 7.28 -3.17
CA GLN A 90 4.89 6.48 -4.38
C GLN A 90 3.40 6.09 -4.43
N GLY A 91 2.66 6.66 -5.40
CA GLY A 91 1.20 6.53 -5.45
C GLY A 91 0.56 6.98 -4.13
N MET A 92 -0.26 6.12 -3.53
CA MET A 92 -0.94 6.38 -2.25
C MET A 92 -0.09 6.07 -1.01
N ILE A 93 1.16 5.68 -1.18
CA ILE A 93 2.08 5.44 -0.05
C ILE A 93 2.91 6.70 0.16
N HIS A 94 2.81 7.29 1.34
CA HIS A 94 3.56 8.47 1.76
C HIS A 94 4.37 8.15 3.00
N ALA A 95 5.61 8.59 3.06
CA ALA A 95 6.50 8.26 4.16
C ALA A 95 7.47 9.40 4.48
N PHE A 96 7.90 9.45 5.73
CA PHE A 96 8.95 10.35 6.21
C PHE A 96 9.66 9.72 7.40
N ASP A 97 10.86 10.18 7.68
CA ASP A 97 11.65 9.69 8.81
C ASP A 97 11.70 10.75 9.91
N ILE A 98 11.62 10.33 11.18
CA ILE A 98 11.77 11.20 12.34
C ILE A 98 13.23 11.20 12.80
N LYS A 99 13.79 12.39 12.98
CA LYS A 99 15.13 12.56 13.60
C LYS A 99 15.03 12.37 15.10
N THR A 100 15.16 11.13 15.55
CA THR A 100 15.14 10.78 16.96
C THR A 100 16.11 9.62 17.23
N ASN A 101 16.72 9.64 18.43
CA ASN A 101 17.54 8.54 18.94
C ASN A 101 16.77 7.69 19.97
N LYS A 102 15.46 7.88 20.10
CA LYS A 102 14.62 7.16 21.06
C LYS A 102 14.37 5.71 20.58
N PRO A 103 14.92 4.69 21.23
CA PRO A 103 14.78 3.30 20.76
C PRO A 103 13.33 2.81 20.76
N THR A 104 12.47 3.41 21.58
CA THR A 104 11.06 3.03 21.75
C THR A 104 10.12 3.82 20.85
N PHE A 105 10.64 4.74 19.98
CA PHE A 105 9.82 5.64 19.18
C PHE A 105 8.68 4.94 18.41
N SER A 106 8.99 3.87 17.68
CA SER A 106 7.98 3.15 16.88
C SER A 106 6.84 2.62 17.74
N ARG A 107 7.17 2.01 18.90
CA ARG A 107 6.18 1.47 19.84
C ARG A 107 5.34 2.58 20.49
N ASP A 108 6.00 3.64 20.94
CA ASP A 108 5.33 4.73 21.66
C ASP A 108 4.45 5.53 20.70
N CYS A 109 4.90 5.75 19.44
CA CYS A 109 4.12 6.36 18.39
C CYS A 109 2.89 5.52 18.03
N TYR A 110 3.05 4.21 17.88
CA TYR A 110 1.92 3.30 17.64
C TYR A 110 0.88 3.35 18.77
N ALA A 111 1.30 3.28 20.02
CA ALA A 111 0.41 3.31 21.15
C ALA A 111 -0.34 4.65 21.27
N ALA A 112 0.36 5.78 21.08
CA ALA A 112 -0.25 7.10 21.08
C ALA A 112 -1.23 7.28 19.90
N ALA A 113 -0.90 6.79 18.71
CA ALA A 113 -1.76 6.85 17.55
C ALA A 113 -3.06 6.06 17.78
N LEU A 114 -2.95 4.86 18.33
CA LEU A 114 -4.11 4.04 18.62
C LEU A 114 -5.07 4.70 19.63
N SER A 115 -4.53 5.39 20.65
CA SER A 115 -5.35 6.12 21.61
C SER A 115 -6.09 7.34 21.03
N GLU A 116 -5.59 7.90 19.94
CA GLU A 116 -6.22 8.99 19.18
C GLU A 116 -7.13 8.48 18.03
N GLY A 117 -7.34 7.16 17.92
CA GLY A 117 -8.18 6.57 16.87
C GLY A 117 -7.47 6.42 15.52
N LEU A 118 -6.14 6.58 15.47
CA LEU A 118 -5.34 6.47 14.25
C LEU A 118 -4.51 5.19 14.25
N LEU A 119 -4.69 4.35 13.25
CA LEU A 119 -3.90 3.12 13.09
C LEU A 119 -2.72 3.35 12.14
N ILE A 120 -1.57 3.72 12.69
CA ILE A 120 -0.29 3.76 11.97
C ILE A 120 0.72 2.86 12.69
N ARG A 121 1.64 2.27 11.94
CA ARG A 121 2.67 1.36 12.48
C ARG A 121 4.05 1.75 11.97
N PRO A 122 4.73 2.69 12.63
CA PRO A 122 6.08 3.09 12.22
C PRO A 122 7.06 1.93 12.21
N ILE A 123 8.00 1.95 11.28
CA ILE A 123 9.10 0.98 11.18
C ILE A 123 10.40 1.69 11.53
N GLY A 124 10.95 1.39 12.70
CA GLY A 124 12.06 2.17 13.24
C GLY A 124 11.64 3.64 13.38
N ASN A 125 12.36 4.53 12.73
CA ASN A 125 12.05 5.96 12.72
C ASN A 125 11.18 6.40 11.53
N THR A 126 10.80 5.47 10.65
CA THR A 126 9.97 5.78 9.48
C THR A 126 8.49 5.70 9.83
N VAL A 127 7.79 6.81 9.69
CA VAL A 127 6.33 6.88 9.71
C VAL A 127 5.84 6.82 8.27
N TYR A 128 4.80 6.04 8.01
CA TYR A 128 4.23 5.95 6.69
C TYR A 128 2.71 5.84 6.73
N PHE A 129 2.09 6.39 5.70
CA PHE A 129 0.68 6.25 5.41
C PHE A 129 0.47 5.34 4.21
N MET A 130 -0.45 4.41 4.33
CA MET A 130 -0.92 3.55 3.26
C MET A 130 -2.44 3.38 3.42
N PRO A 131 -3.20 4.47 3.22
CA PRO A 131 -4.64 4.46 3.44
C PRO A 131 -5.36 3.62 2.37
N PRO A 132 -6.58 3.12 2.66
CA PRO A 132 -7.42 2.53 1.64
C PRO A 132 -7.78 3.56 0.56
N TYR A 133 -8.05 3.10 -0.66
CA TYR A 133 -8.40 3.98 -1.79
C TYR A 133 -9.73 4.72 -1.60
N THR A 134 -10.55 4.27 -0.64
CA THR A 134 -11.82 4.92 -0.28
C THR A 134 -11.67 6.11 0.65
N ILE A 135 -10.46 6.39 1.18
CA ILE A 135 -10.21 7.51 2.07
C ILE A 135 -10.68 8.84 1.44
N ASN A 136 -11.34 9.68 2.24
CA ASN A 136 -11.79 11.01 1.85
C ASN A 136 -10.89 12.12 2.44
N GLU A 137 -11.12 13.38 2.02
CA GLU A 137 -10.32 14.52 2.45
C GLU A 137 -10.37 14.76 3.97
N THR A 138 -11.52 14.61 4.59
CA THR A 138 -11.66 14.78 6.05
C THR A 138 -10.83 13.74 6.81
N GLU A 139 -10.83 12.51 6.34
CA GLU A 139 -10.02 11.43 6.91
C GLU A 139 -8.51 11.65 6.68
N ILE A 140 -8.14 12.21 5.52
CA ILE A 140 -6.76 12.60 5.22
C ILE A 140 -6.31 13.73 6.15
N ASP A 141 -7.14 14.75 6.35
CA ASP A 141 -6.86 15.84 7.27
C ASP A 141 -6.65 15.32 8.69
N PHE A 142 -7.58 14.51 9.18
CA PHE A 142 -7.45 13.85 10.48
C PHE A 142 -6.16 13.03 10.60
N MET A 143 -5.84 12.22 9.60
CA MET A 143 -4.65 11.37 9.59
C MET A 143 -3.36 12.21 9.74
N VAL A 144 -3.26 13.33 9.02
CA VAL A 144 -2.07 14.20 9.05
C VAL A 144 -2.00 14.99 10.36
N ASP A 145 -3.10 15.61 10.78
CA ASP A 145 -3.16 16.45 11.97
C ASP A 145 -2.91 15.62 13.24
N ALA A 146 -3.59 14.48 13.38
CA ALA A 146 -3.35 13.57 14.50
C ALA A 146 -1.90 13.07 14.54
N THR A 147 -1.31 12.76 13.37
CA THR A 147 0.10 12.34 13.30
C THR A 147 1.03 13.45 13.78
N MET A 148 0.78 14.70 13.39
CA MET A 148 1.57 15.84 13.87
C MET A 148 1.56 15.95 15.39
N ASP A 149 0.38 15.83 16.01
CA ASP A 149 0.23 15.96 17.46
C ASP A 149 0.81 14.75 18.20
N ILE A 150 0.65 13.56 17.67
CA ILE A 150 1.25 12.33 18.21
C ILE A 150 2.77 12.42 18.21
N ILE A 151 3.39 12.86 17.11
CA ILE A 151 4.84 12.97 17.01
C ILE A 151 5.36 13.98 18.03
N LYS A 152 4.73 15.14 18.20
CA LYS A 152 5.10 16.13 19.23
C LYS A 152 5.07 15.56 20.66
N LYS A 153 4.16 14.61 20.93
CA LYS A 153 4.02 13.97 22.26
C LYS A 153 5.09 12.89 22.52
N VAL A 154 5.62 12.26 21.48
CA VAL A 154 6.45 11.03 21.63
C VAL A 154 7.94 11.21 21.35
N ILE A 155 8.36 12.34 20.74
CA ILE A 155 9.78 12.64 20.48
C ILE A 155 10.50 13.24 21.68
#